data_b337d3ac25062733754d4a3655b89168
#
_entry.id   b337d3ac25062733754d4a3655b89168
#
_cell.length_a   1.000
_cell.length_b   1.000
_cell.length_c   1.000
_cell.angle_alpha   90.00
_cell.angle_beta   90.00
_cell.angle_gamma   90.00
#
_symmetry.space_group_name_H-M   'P 1'
#
loop_
_entity.id
_entity.type
_entity.pdbx_description
1 polymer ?
#
loop_
_entity_poly.entity_id
_entity_poly.type
_entity_poly.pdbx_seq_one_letter_code
_entity_poly.pdbx_strand_id
1 'polypeptide(L)'
;MLCLDQIAGVNMSFATKWTKSNEPSFGEKLHDAVKPTGPLKPRIEQAQRKLQLQVSRLEAITNKLKEKDQTLFKKIVGAIQQHDTQYSSVLSNELAQIRKMGKMVSHAKLALEQIQIRLSTITELGDVVVTLSPAMAVVKNVRAGLAGMMPEVDNEMGEISQMLGGILMDAGQIGGYTINFDSANEEATKILEEAASVAENRMKDKFPDLPATIEEGTETKGVVG
;
A
#
# COMPACT_ATOMS: atom_id res chain seq x y z
N MET A 1 1.31 -80.67 -34.47
CA MET A 1 0.80 -80.48 -33.11
C MET A 1 1.82 -79.55 -32.41
N LEU A 2 1.65 -78.29 -32.54
CA LEU A 2 2.44 -77.22 -31.91
C LEU A 2 2.16 -75.90 -32.68
N CYS A 3 1.46 -75.01 -32.07
CA CYS A 3 1.33 -73.56 -32.38
C CYS A 3 -0.10 -73.09 -32.08
N LEU A 4 -0.38 -72.87 -30.81
CA LEU A 4 -1.56 -72.13 -30.37
C LEU A 4 -1.38 -71.53 -28.95
N ASP A 5 -0.20 -70.96 -28.64
CA ASP A 5 0.00 -70.40 -27.30
C ASP A 5 0.78 -69.07 -27.30
N GLN A 6 0.60 -68.22 -28.31
CA GLN A 6 1.34 -66.94 -28.31
C GLN A 6 0.51 -65.69 -28.65
N ILE A 7 -0.80 -65.71 -28.50
CA ILE A 7 -1.64 -64.50 -28.77
C ILE A 7 -2.37 -63.96 -27.52
N ALA A 8 -2.16 -64.56 -26.35
CA ALA A 8 -2.88 -64.14 -25.14
C ALA A 8 -2.16 -63.05 -24.30
N GLY A 9 -0.96 -62.63 -24.67
CA GLY A 9 -0.10 -61.73 -23.82
C GLY A 9 -0.19 -60.21 -24.11
N VAL A 10 -0.85 -59.77 -25.19
CA VAL A 10 -0.73 -58.38 -25.66
C VAL A 10 -1.96 -57.53 -25.33
N ASN A 11 -3.10 -58.13 -24.98
CA ASN A 11 -4.36 -57.42 -24.80
C ASN A 11 -4.69 -56.99 -23.36
N MET A 12 -3.96 -57.45 -22.35
CA MET A 12 -4.24 -57.04 -20.95
C MET A 12 -3.54 -55.71 -20.55
N SER A 13 -2.50 -55.34 -21.26
CA SER A 13 -1.78 -54.09 -20.96
C SER A 13 -2.49 -52.81 -21.46
N PHE A 14 -3.32 -52.95 -22.50
CA PHE A 14 -4.06 -51.81 -23.07
C PHE A 14 -5.33 -51.49 -22.26
N ALA A 15 -6.04 -52.48 -21.81
CA ALA A 15 -7.26 -52.30 -21.00
C ALA A 15 -6.97 -51.73 -19.60
N THR A 16 -5.84 -52.09 -18.98
CA THR A 16 -5.43 -51.57 -17.67
C THR A 16 -4.86 -50.16 -17.75
N LYS A 17 -4.33 -49.71 -18.88
CA LYS A 17 -3.95 -48.31 -19.11
C LYS A 17 -5.13 -47.41 -19.42
N TRP A 18 -6.18 -47.92 -19.99
CA TRP A 18 -7.40 -47.18 -20.30
C TRP A 18 -8.25 -46.86 -19.07
N THR A 19 -8.22 -47.72 -18.05
CA THR A 19 -9.03 -47.59 -16.83
C THR A 19 -8.30 -46.90 -15.66
N LYS A 20 -7.03 -46.50 -15.82
CA LYS A 20 -6.24 -45.77 -14.81
C LYS A 20 -5.76 -44.40 -15.29
N SER A 21 -6.65 -43.60 -15.83
CA SER A 21 -6.40 -42.15 -15.89
C SER A 21 -7.39 -41.43 -14.98
N ASN A 22 -7.22 -41.64 -13.68
CA ASN A 22 -7.83 -40.78 -12.67
C ASN A 22 -6.91 -39.54 -12.45
N GLU A 23 -6.28 -39.09 -13.54
CA GLU A 23 -5.68 -37.76 -13.57
C GLU A 23 -6.80 -36.76 -13.89
N PRO A 24 -6.99 -35.72 -13.07
CA PRO A 24 -8.02 -34.73 -13.34
C PRO A 24 -7.78 -34.16 -14.75
N SER A 25 -8.84 -34.13 -15.54
CA SER A 25 -8.86 -33.61 -16.91
C SER A 25 -8.22 -32.23 -16.94
N PHE A 26 -7.52 -31.88 -18.04
CA PHE A 26 -6.96 -30.54 -18.24
C PHE A 26 -8.02 -29.44 -18.01
N GLY A 27 -9.28 -29.71 -18.33
CA GLY A 27 -10.42 -28.86 -18.02
C GLY A 27 -10.73 -28.74 -16.53
N GLU A 28 -10.56 -29.82 -15.73
CA GLU A 28 -10.70 -29.78 -14.26
C GLU A 28 -9.55 -29.01 -13.60
N LYS A 29 -8.31 -29.16 -14.09
CA LYS A 29 -7.16 -28.36 -13.63
C LYS A 29 -7.34 -26.87 -13.95
N LEU A 30 -7.91 -26.51 -15.09
CA LEU A 30 -8.28 -25.14 -15.44
C LEU A 30 -9.43 -24.62 -14.58
N HIS A 31 -10.45 -25.45 -14.31
CA HIS A 31 -11.59 -25.09 -13.47
C HIS A 31 -11.18 -24.88 -12.00
N ASP A 32 -10.25 -25.71 -11.47
CA ASP A 32 -9.70 -25.53 -10.12
C ASP A 32 -8.75 -24.33 -10.02
N ALA A 33 -8.04 -23.97 -11.10
CA ALA A 33 -7.23 -22.75 -11.16
C ALA A 33 -8.08 -21.47 -11.23
N VAL A 34 -9.35 -21.58 -11.65
CA VAL A 34 -10.30 -20.45 -11.77
C VAL A 34 -11.30 -20.42 -10.60
N LYS A 35 -11.28 -21.41 -9.69
CA LYS A 35 -12.15 -21.35 -8.50
C LYS A 35 -11.78 -20.16 -7.62
N PRO A 36 -12.79 -19.35 -7.22
CA PRO A 36 -12.54 -18.25 -6.26
C PRO A 36 -11.88 -18.81 -5.01
N THR A 37 -10.80 -18.20 -4.56
CA THR A 37 -9.98 -18.66 -3.43
C THR A 37 -10.69 -18.46 -2.08
N GLY A 38 -11.84 -19.10 -1.89
CA GLY A 38 -12.61 -19.07 -0.65
C GLY A 38 -13.55 -17.86 -0.50
N PRO A 39 -14.29 -17.78 0.60
CA PRO A 39 -15.28 -16.73 0.82
C PRO A 39 -14.61 -15.33 0.91
N LEU A 40 -15.20 -14.34 0.25
CA LEU A 40 -14.64 -12.96 0.14
C LEU A 40 -14.58 -12.25 1.48
N LYS A 41 -15.59 -12.41 2.35
CA LYS A 41 -15.70 -11.72 3.63
C LYS A 41 -14.48 -11.91 4.55
N PRO A 42 -13.99 -13.12 4.83
CA PRO A 42 -12.79 -13.32 5.65
C PRO A 42 -11.53 -12.69 5.04
N ARG A 43 -11.44 -12.63 3.71
CA ARG A 43 -10.31 -12.02 3.00
C ARG A 43 -10.34 -10.49 3.12
N ILE A 44 -11.53 -9.88 3.04
CA ILE A 44 -11.72 -8.44 3.29
C ILE A 44 -11.34 -8.11 4.74
N GLU A 45 -11.79 -8.89 5.71
CA GLU A 45 -11.42 -8.71 7.11
C GLU A 45 -9.90 -8.87 7.34
N GLN A 46 -9.25 -9.77 6.62
CA GLN A 46 -7.79 -9.91 6.67
C GLN A 46 -7.09 -8.68 6.08
N ALA A 47 -7.58 -8.14 4.95
CA ALA A 47 -7.06 -6.92 4.37
C ALA A 47 -7.23 -5.72 5.32
N GLN A 48 -8.38 -5.59 5.98
CA GLN A 48 -8.63 -4.57 7.01
C GLN A 48 -7.64 -4.67 8.17
N ARG A 49 -7.40 -5.88 8.70
CA ARG A 49 -6.40 -6.09 9.77
C ARG A 49 -4.98 -5.68 9.35
N LYS A 50 -4.58 -6.02 8.11
CA LYS A 50 -3.28 -5.60 7.58
C LYS A 50 -3.19 -4.08 7.40
N LEU A 51 -4.23 -3.44 6.90
CA LEU A 51 -4.31 -1.98 6.80
C LEU A 51 -4.21 -1.32 8.18
N GLN A 52 -4.94 -1.82 9.18
CA GLN A 52 -4.88 -1.32 10.56
C GLN A 52 -3.46 -1.39 11.11
N LEU A 53 -2.75 -2.49 10.86
CA LEU A 53 -1.36 -2.64 11.29
C LEU A 53 -0.46 -1.58 10.65
N GLN A 54 -0.65 -1.30 9.34
CA GLN A 54 0.11 -0.25 8.65
C GLN A 54 -0.21 1.15 9.17
N VAL A 55 -1.48 1.46 9.42
CA VAL A 55 -1.89 2.72 10.04
C VAL A 55 -1.19 2.90 11.39
N SER A 56 -1.16 1.86 12.23
CA SER A 56 -0.47 1.91 13.52
C SER A 56 1.03 2.10 13.40
N ARG A 57 1.68 1.50 12.39
CA ARG A 57 3.10 1.70 12.11
C ARG A 57 3.41 3.13 11.65
N LEU A 58 2.61 3.67 10.73
CA LEU A 58 2.76 5.04 10.27
C LEU A 58 2.53 6.04 11.42
N GLU A 59 1.62 5.75 12.35
CA GLU A 59 1.46 6.52 13.58
C GLU A 59 2.75 6.52 14.43
N ALA A 60 3.31 5.35 14.68
CA ALA A 60 4.56 5.22 15.43
C ALA A 60 5.72 5.98 14.76
N ILE A 61 5.82 5.93 13.43
CA ILE A 61 6.80 6.68 12.65
C ILE A 61 6.55 8.19 12.79
N THR A 62 5.29 8.63 12.67
CA THR A 62 4.92 10.04 12.85
C THR A 62 5.35 10.57 14.21
N ASN A 63 5.16 9.79 15.29
CA ASN A 63 5.58 10.17 16.63
C ASN A 63 7.11 10.27 16.75
N LYS A 64 7.86 9.33 16.18
CA LYS A 64 9.34 9.40 16.16
C LYS A 64 9.84 10.61 15.37
N LEU A 65 9.21 10.95 14.24
CA LEU A 65 9.59 12.14 13.47
C LEU A 65 9.30 13.42 14.24
N LYS A 66 8.20 13.49 15.00
CA LYS A 66 7.87 14.61 15.89
C LYS A 66 8.90 14.79 16.99
N GLU A 67 9.35 13.70 17.63
CA GLU A 67 10.41 13.76 18.65
C GLU A 67 11.73 14.27 18.07
N LYS A 68 12.09 13.82 16.86
CA LYS A 68 13.28 14.30 16.14
C LYS A 68 13.15 15.78 15.79
N ASP A 69 11.99 16.24 15.28
CA ASP A 69 11.72 17.63 14.97
C ASP A 69 11.95 18.51 16.22
N GLN A 70 11.33 18.15 17.34
CA GLN A 70 11.49 18.90 18.59
C GLN A 70 12.95 18.96 19.07
N THR A 71 13.68 17.87 18.91
CA THR A 71 15.09 17.79 19.29
C THR A 71 15.96 18.68 18.41
N LEU A 72 15.76 18.62 17.08
CA LEU A 72 16.46 19.47 16.12
C LEU A 72 16.12 20.94 16.33
N PHE A 73 14.84 21.26 16.52
CA PHE A 73 14.39 22.62 16.78
C PHE A 73 15.10 23.24 18.00
N LYS A 74 15.18 22.52 19.13
CA LYS A 74 15.91 22.96 20.32
C LYS A 74 17.40 23.20 20.04
N LYS A 75 18.04 22.33 19.25
CA LYS A 75 19.45 22.51 18.86
C LYS A 75 19.64 23.73 17.96
N ILE A 76 18.72 23.99 17.03
CA ILE A 76 18.75 25.18 16.18
C ILE A 76 18.67 26.45 17.02
N VAL A 77 17.70 26.51 17.95
CA VAL A 77 17.58 27.66 18.86
C VAL A 77 18.86 27.87 19.66
N GLY A 78 19.46 26.80 20.19
CA GLY A 78 20.76 26.91 20.91
C GLY A 78 21.91 27.38 20.03
N ALA A 79 22.01 26.92 18.79
CA ALA A 79 23.03 27.37 17.83
C ALA A 79 22.86 28.87 17.47
N ILE A 80 21.62 29.31 17.29
CA ILE A 80 21.33 30.76 17.03
C ILE A 80 21.76 31.60 18.23
N GLN A 81 21.47 31.19 19.47
CA GLN A 81 21.87 31.90 20.68
C GLN A 81 23.39 31.98 20.84
N GLN A 82 24.13 31.00 20.31
CA GLN A 82 25.59 30.99 20.27
C GLN A 82 26.20 31.69 19.06
N HIS A 83 25.35 32.29 18.20
CA HIS A 83 25.73 32.91 16.93
C HIS A 83 26.45 31.98 15.95
N ASP A 84 26.23 30.65 16.09
CA ASP A 84 26.75 29.65 15.15
C ASP A 84 25.79 29.50 13.97
N THR A 85 25.92 30.40 13.00
CA THR A 85 25.06 30.44 11.80
C THR A 85 25.26 29.24 10.89
N GLN A 86 26.51 28.71 10.81
CA GLN A 86 26.81 27.57 9.96
C GLN A 86 26.14 26.30 10.51
N TYR A 87 26.27 26.05 11.78
CA TYR A 87 25.66 24.88 12.42
C TYR A 87 24.12 24.96 12.42
N SER A 88 23.55 26.14 12.71
CA SER A 88 22.11 26.36 12.65
C SER A 88 21.52 26.08 11.25
N SER A 89 22.23 26.50 10.18
CA SER A 89 21.82 26.28 8.79
C SER A 89 21.80 24.79 8.44
N VAL A 90 22.83 24.01 8.83
CA VAL A 90 22.88 22.58 8.61
C VAL A 90 21.71 21.86 9.32
N LEU A 91 21.46 22.19 10.59
CA LEU A 91 20.36 21.63 11.37
C LEU A 91 18.99 22.01 10.79
N SER A 92 18.85 23.23 10.26
CA SER A 92 17.59 23.68 9.63
C SER A 92 17.28 22.91 8.36
N ASN A 93 18.28 22.57 7.55
CA ASN A 93 18.11 21.73 6.38
C ASN A 93 17.67 20.29 6.78
N GLU A 94 18.27 19.74 7.83
CA GLU A 94 17.85 18.45 8.37
C GLU A 94 16.41 18.51 8.89
N LEU A 95 16.06 19.57 9.62
CA LEU A 95 14.69 19.76 10.13
C LEU A 95 13.66 19.85 8.99
N ALA A 96 13.98 20.55 7.90
CA ALA A 96 13.12 20.65 6.72
C ALA A 96 12.86 19.28 6.10
N GLN A 97 13.88 18.41 6.04
CA GLN A 97 13.73 17.02 5.56
C GLN A 97 12.84 16.19 6.49
N ILE A 98 13.04 16.28 7.81
CA ILE A 98 12.20 15.59 8.81
C ILE A 98 10.75 16.03 8.67
N ARG A 99 10.47 17.31 8.51
CA ARG A 99 9.12 17.85 8.30
C ARG A 99 8.50 17.38 7.00
N LYS A 100 9.27 17.35 5.91
CA LYS A 100 8.82 16.79 4.62
C LYS A 100 8.41 15.31 4.77
N MET A 101 9.24 14.48 5.41
CA MET A 101 8.90 13.09 5.69
C MET A 101 7.65 12.98 6.57
N GLY A 102 7.53 13.81 7.60
CA GLY A 102 6.38 13.85 8.48
C GLY A 102 5.07 14.12 7.73
N LYS A 103 5.07 15.06 6.79
CA LYS A 103 3.92 15.34 5.91
C LYS A 103 3.52 14.11 5.09
N MET A 104 4.49 13.47 4.43
CA MET A 104 4.23 12.31 3.57
C MET A 104 3.68 11.12 4.36
N VAL A 105 4.24 10.82 5.54
CA VAL A 105 3.77 9.75 6.42
C VAL A 105 2.37 10.04 6.98
N SER A 106 2.12 11.29 7.40
CA SER A 106 0.79 11.71 7.88
C SER A 106 -0.28 11.61 6.79
N HIS A 107 0.05 12.05 5.58
CA HIS A 107 -0.81 11.91 4.41
C HIS A 107 -1.14 10.45 4.10
N ALA A 108 -0.11 9.60 4.02
CA ALA A 108 -0.26 8.17 3.80
C ALA A 108 -1.15 7.51 4.87
N LYS A 109 -0.91 7.82 6.15
CA LYS A 109 -1.72 7.33 7.27
C LYS A 109 -3.19 7.67 7.10
N LEU A 110 -3.51 8.94 6.86
CA LEU A 110 -4.89 9.40 6.71
C LEU A 110 -5.60 8.77 5.51
N ALA A 111 -4.90 8.62 4.38
CA ALA A 111 -5.45 7.94 3.22
C ALA A 111 -5.79 6.47 3.52
N LEU A 112 -4.92 5.75 4.24
CA LEU A 112 -5.18 4.36 4.63
C LEU A 112 -6.31 4.25 5.68
N GLU A 113 -6.44 5.19 6.61
CA GLU A 113 -7.57 5.26 7.54
C GLU A 113 -8.90 5.41 6.80
N GLN A 114 -8.98 6.28 5.79
CA GLN A 114 -10.18 6.42 4.96
C GLN A 114 -10.53 5.13 4.22
N ILE A 115 -9.53 4.45 3.64
CA ILE A 115 -9.74 3.16 2.99
C ILE A 115 -10.25 2.12 3.99
N GLN A 116 -9.68 2.06 5.18
CA GLN A 116 -10.10 1.13 6.22
C GLN A 116 -11.57 1.34 6.60
N ILE A 117 -12.00 2.60 6.78
CA ILE A 117 -13.40 2.95 7.07
C ILE A 117 -14.29 2.48 5.92
N ARG A 118 -13.94 2.76 4.66
CA ARG A 118 -14.72 2.34 3.49
C ARG A 118 -14.84 0.81 3.38
N LEU A 119 -13.75 0.07 3.64
CA LEU A 119 -13.80 -1.39 3.64
C LEU A 119 -14.71 -1.96 4.74
N SER A 120 -14.89 -1.24 5.86
CA SER A 120 -15.80 -1.65 6.94
C SER A 120 -17.28 -1.50 6.59
N THR A 121 -17.62 -0.73 5.55
CA THR A 121 -19.01 -0.54 5.08
C THR A 121 -19.45 -1.57 4.04
N ILE A 122 -18.57 -2.46 3.61
CA ILE A 122 -18.90 -3.50 2.64
C ILE A 122 -19.84 -4.52 3.29
N THR A 123 -21.07 -4.60 2.78
CA THR A 123 -22.09 -5.56 3.25
C THR A 123 -22.47 -6.57 2.18
N GLU A 124 -22.45 -6.18 0.91
CA GLU A 124 -22.89 -6.97 -0.24
C GLU A 124 -21.78 -7.11 -1.30
N LEU A 125 -21.96 -8.08 -2.20
CA LEU A 125 -21.01 -8.35 -3.27
C LEU A 125 -20.80 -7.15 -4.21
N GLY A 126 -21.89 -6.38 -4.49
CA GLY A 126 -21.82 -5.17 -5.31
C GLY A 126 -20.93 -4.09 -4.72
N ASP A 127 -20.97 -3.93 -3.40
CA ASP A 127 -20.14 -2.96 -2.66
C ASP A 127 -18.65 -3.28 -2.77
N VAL A 128 -18.31 -4.58 -2.90
CA VAL A 128 -16.90 -5.03 -2.97
C VAL A 128 -16.19 -4.38 -4.14
N VAL A 129 -16.76 -4.43 -5.34
CA VAL A 129 -16.12 -3.90 -6.56
C VAL A 129 -16.00 -2.38 -6.50
N VAL A 130 -17.07 -1.69 -6.09
CA VAL A 130 -17.12 -0.22 -5.99
C VAL A 130 -16.11 0.30 -4.96
N THR A 131 -16.00 -0.37 -3.82
CA THR A 131 -15.13 0.07 -2.71
C THR A 131 -13.66 -0.34 -2.91
N LEU A 132 -13.39 -1.55 -3.42
CA LEU A 132 -12.01 -2.05 -3.54
C LEU A 132 -11.24 -1.42 -4.70
N SER A 133 -11.92 -1.03 -5.79
CA SER A 133 -11.23 -0.39 -6.93
C SER A 133 -10.49 0.89 -6.53
N PRO A 134 -11.14 1.90 -5.91
CA PRO A 134 -10.44 3.11 -5.44
C PRO A 134 -9.48 2.79 -4.28
N ALA A 135 -9.81 1.85 -3.39
CA ALA A 135 -8.94 1.45 -2.31
C ALA A 135 -7.59 0.92 -2.81
N MET A 136 -7.61 0.07 -3.84
CA MET A 136 -6.39 -0.45 -4.46
C MET A 136 -5.55 0.66 -5.10
N ALA A 137 -6.18 1.63 -5.77
CA ALA A 137 -5.48 2.77 -6.35
C ALA A 137 -4.82 3.65 -5.28
N VAL A 138 -5.50 3.92 -4.16
CA VAL A 138 -4.93 4.66 -3.02
C VAL A 138 -3.74 3.91 -2.41
N VAL A 139 -3.87 2.61 -2.14
CA VAL A 139 -2.79 1.76 -1.59
C VAL A 139 -1.57 1.80 -2.50
N LYS A 140 -1.76 1.72 -3.82
CA LYS A 140 -0.68 1.79 -4.81
C LYS A 140 0.01 3.16 -4.83
N ASN A 141 -0.75 4.26 -4.73
CA ASN A 141 -0.19 5.62 -4.66
C ASN A 141 0.58 5.86 -3.35
N VAL A 142 0.03 5.44 -2.21
CA VAL A 142 0.69 5.51 -0.90
C VAL A 142 2.00 4.71 -0.93
N ARG A 143 1.97 3.50 -1.48
CA ARG A 143 3.16 2.68 -1.68
C ARG A 143 4.23 3.41 -2.48
N ALA A 144 3.88 3.95 -3.65
CA ALA A 144 4.81 4.69 -4.50
C ALA A 144 5.42 5.91 -3.80
N GLY A 145 4.62 6.62 -2.99
CA GLY A 145 5.09 7.78 -2.21
C GLY A 145 6.05 7.43 -1.08
N LEU A 146 5.99 6.22 -0.51
CA LEU A 146 6.80 5.80 0.63
C LEU A 146 7.98 4.89 0.26
N ALA A 147 7.99 4.28 -0.92
CA ALA A 147 8.96 3.26 -1.35
C ALA A 147 10.42 3.70 -1.21
N GLY A 148 10.74 4.95 -1.56
CA GLY A 148 12.11 5.49 -1.46
C GLY A 148 12.58 5.80 -0.04
N MET A 149 11.67 5.83 0.94
CA MET A 149 11.97 6.24 2.32
C MET A 149 11.84 5.08 3.32
N MET A 150 10.97 4.13 3.04
CA MET A 150 10.58 3.04 3.97
C MET A 150 10.40 1.72 3.23
N PRO A 151 11.48 0.99 2.93
CA PRO A 151 11.43 -0.28 2.18
C PRO A 151 10.55 -1.34 2.85
N GLU A 152 10.50 -1.36 4.18
CA GLU A 152 9.65 -2.31 4.93
C GLU A 152 8.16 -2.06 4.69
N VAL A 153 7.76 -0.79 4.67
CA VAL A 153 6.38 -0.39 4.37
C VAL A 153 6.03 -0.72 2.92
N ASP A 154 6.97 -0.57 1.98
CA ASP A 154 6.77 -0.89 0.56
C ASP A 154 6.38 -2.36 0.36
N ASN A 155 7.08 -3.30 0.99
CA ASN A 155 6.80 -4.72 0.88
C ASN A 155 5.40 -5.07 1.40
N GLU A 156 5.05 -4.58 2.58
CA GLU A 156 3.77 -4.86 3.22
C GLU A 156 2.59 -4.22 2.46
N MET A 157 2.77 -3.01 1.93
CA MET A 157 1.78 -2.37 1.06
C MET A 157 1.62 -3.13 -0.26
N GLY A 158 2.69 -3.75 -0.77
CA GLY A 158 2.66 -4.67 -1.90
C GLY A 158 1.75 -5.88 -1.64
N GLU A 159 1.90 -6.51 -0.48
CA GLU A 159 1.03 -7.64 -0.07
C GLU A 159 -0.44 -7.24 0.06
N ILE A 160 -0.72 -6.07 0.65
CA ILE A 160 -2.08 -5.54 0.75
C ILE A 160 -2.65 -5.29 -0.64
N SER A 161 -1.89 -4.67 -1.54
CA SER A 161 -2.31 -4.42 -2.92
C SER A 161 -2.65 -5.72 -3.67
N GLN A 162 -1.84 -6.76 -3.53
CA GLN A 162 -2.08 -8.08 -4.12
C GLN A 162 -3.34 -8.73 -3.55
N MET A 163 -3.55 -8.64 -2.23
CA MET A 163 -4.72 -9.19 -1.57
C MET A 163 -6.01 -8.49 -2.04
N LEU A 164 -6.03 -7.15 -2.07
CA LEU A 164 -7.17 -6.37 -2.56
C LEU A 164 -7.45 -6.66 -4.03
N GLY A 165 -6.41 -6.76 -4.87
CA GLY A 165 -6.53 -7.12 -6.27
C GLY A 165 -7.13 -8.50 -6.48
N GLY A 166 -6.70 -9.51 -5.72
CA GLY A 166 -7.28 -10.86 -5.76
C GLY A 166 -8.76 -10.89 -5.35
N ILE A 167 -9.13 -10.15 -4.29
CA ILE A 167 -10.54 -10.04 -3.86
C ILE A 167 -11.38 -9.36 -4.96
N LEU A 168 -10.86 -8.30 -5.55
CA LEU A 168 -11.54 -7.55 -6.62
C LEU A 168 -11.78 -8.41 -7.87
N MET A 169 -10.78 -9.19 -8.29
CA MET A 169 -10.93 -10.12 -9.42
C MET A 169 -11.98 -11.19 -9.15
N ASP A 170 -11.95 -11.81 -7.99
CA ASP A 170 -12.91 -12.85 -7.60
C ASP A 170 -14.34 -12.28 -7.51
N ALA A 171 -14.50 -11.08 -6.91
CA ALA A 171 -15.78 -10.40 -6.84
C ALA A 171 -16.32 -10.02 -8.23
N GLY A 172 -15.47 -9.55 -9.13
CA GLY A 172 -15.83 -9.25 -10.52
C GLY A 172 -16.29 -10.49 -11.27
N GLN A 173 -15.62 -11.63 -11.10
CA GLN A 173 -16.03 -12.91 -11.71
C GLN A 173 -17.36 -13.43 -11.17
N ILE A 174 -17.55 -13.41 -9.84
CA ILE A 174 -18.77 -13.90 -9.19
C ILE A 174 -19.97 -13.03 -9.56
N GLY A 175 -19.80 -11.70 -9.58
CA GLY A 175 -20.89 -10.75 -9.80
C GLY A 175 -21.11 -10.35 -11.27
N GLY A 176 -20.21 -10.73 -12.18
CA GLY A 176 -20.26 -10.28 -13.59
C GLY A 176 -20.07 -8.75 -13.75
N TYR A 177 -19.44 -8.10 -12.74
CA TYR A 177 -19.25 -6.64 -12.76
C TYR A 177 -18.07 -6.24 -13.63
N THR A 178 -18.26 -5.18 -14.42
CA THR A 178 -17.16 -4.52 -15.15
C THR A 178 -16.48 -3.51 -14.22
N ILE A 179 -15.16 -3.62 -14.06
CA ILE A 179 -14.38 -2.70 -13.23
C ILE A 179 -14.09 -1.46 -14.07
N ASN A 180 -14.60 -0.30 -13.64
CA ASN A 180 -14.26 0.98 -14.24
C ASN A 180 -13.06 1.59 -13.50
N PHE A 181 -11.87 1.46 -14.11
CA PHE A 181 -10.63 1.96 -13.52
C PHE A 181 -10.52 3.49 -13.53
N ASP A 182 -11.16 4.18 -14.48
CA ASP A 182 -11.09 5.64 -14.57
C ASP A 182 -11.84 6.30 -13.40
N SER A 183 -13.07 5.88 -13.13
CA SER A 183 -13.84 6.37 -11.98
C SER A 183 -13.18 6.00 -10.64
N ALA A 184 -12.55 4.84 -10.56
CA ALA A 184 -11.80 4.41 -9.38
C ALA A 184 -10.57 5.31 -9.12
N ASN A 185 -9.87 5.73 -10.17
CA ASN A 185 -8.74 6.65 -10.07
C ASN A 185 -9.17 8.06 -9.65
N GLU A 186 -10.28 8.58 -10.19
CA GLU A 186 -10.83 9.88 -9.77
C GLU A 186 -11.22 9.87 -8.28
N GLU A 187 -11.87 8.82 -7.81
CA GLU A 187 -12.24 8.69 -6.41
C GLU A 187 -11.01 8.53 -5.51
N ALA A 188 -10.02 7.76 -5.93
CA ALA A 188 -8.74 7.63 -5.24
C ALA A 188 -8.02 8.99 -5.12
N THR A 189 -8.04 9.80 -6.17
CA THR A 189 -7.45 11.15 -6.16
C THR A 189 -8.14 12.04 -5.13
N LYS A 190 -9.47 12.05 -5.06
CA LYS A 190 -10.21 12.80 -4.04
C LYS A 190 -9.84 12.37 -2.61
N ILE A 191 -9.74 11.06 -2.36
CA ILE A 191 -9.31 10.52 -1.05
C ILE A 191 -7.90 11.03 -0.69
N LEU A 192 -6.98 11.02 -1.65
CA LEU A 192 -5.61 11.49 -1.44
C LEU A 192 -5.54 13.00 -1.19
N GLU A 193 -6.32 13.79 -1.91
CA GLU A 193 -6.40 15.25 -1.74
C GLU A 193 -7.00 15.64 -0.38
N GLU A 194 -8.08 14.98 0.03
CA GLU A 194 -8.68 15.18 1.36
C GLU A 194 -7.68 14.81 2.47
N ALA A 195 -7.00 13.67 2.33
CA ALA A 195 -5.98 13.24 3.29
C ALA A 195 -4.81 14.23 3.33
N ALA A 196 -4.37 14.78 2.19
CA ALA A 196 -3.31 15.79 2.13
C ALA A 196 -3.72 17.08 2.85
N SER A 197 -4.92 17.59 2.58
CA SER A 197 -5.45 18.80 3.22
C SER A 197 -5.52 18.66 4.75
N VAL A 198 -6.06 17.55 5.24
CA VAL A 198 -6.13 17.28 6.69
C VAL A 198 -4.73 17.12 7.29
N ALA A 199 -3.80 16.44 6.57
CA ALA A 199 -2.42 16.27 7.02
C ALA A 199 -1.72 17.61 7.16
N GLU A 200 -1.88 18.54 6.19
CA GLU A 200 -1.27 19.88 6.26
C GLU A 200 -1.78 20.68 7.44
N ASN A 201 -3.08 20.68 7.70
CA ASN A 201 -3.64 21.40 8.85
C ASN A 201 -3.10 20.82 10.17
N ARG A 202 -3.08 19.49 10.32
CA ARG A 202 -2.53 18.83 11.53
C ARG A 202 -1.02 19.09 11.70
N MET A 203 -0.28 19.27 10.60
CA MET A 203 1.15 19.58 10.66
C MET A 203 1.41 21.00 11.13
N LYS A 204 0.66 22.01 10.67
CA LYS A 204 0.77 23.39 11.15
C LYS A 204 0.59 23.48 12.66
N ASP A 205 -0.38 22.73 13.21
CA ASP A 205 -0.62 22.71 14.66
C ASP A 205 0.49 22.01 15.45
N LYS A 206 1.19 21.06 14.85
CA LYS A 206 2.17 20.19 15.54
C LYS A 206 3.61 20.67 15.44
N PHE A 207 3.94 21.48 14.44
CA PHE A 207 5.31 21.90 14.15
C PHE A 207 5.38 23.43 14.13
N PRO A 208 6.01 24.05 15.14
CA PRO A 208 6.16 25.49 15.19
C PRO A 208 7.06 26.01 14.06
N ASP A 209 6.78 27.22 13.59
CA ASP A 209 7.61 27.87 12.58
C ASP A 209 9.02 28.15 13.10
N LEU A 210 9.99 28.13 12.17
CA LEU A 210 11.36 28.49 12.51
C LEU A 210 11.45 29.99 12.83
N PRO A 211 12.31 30.40 13.78
CA PRO A 211 12.57 31.85 14.03
C PRO A 211 12.97 32.56 12.73
N ALA A 212 12.38 33.70 12.47
CA ALA A 212 12.55 34.51 11.24
C ALA A 212 14.02 34.88 10.90
N THR A 213 14.92 34.86 11.86
CA THR A 213 16.35 35.12 11.69
C THR A 213 17.10 34.10 10.81
N ILE A 214 16.47 32.99 10.45
CA ILE A 214 17.09 31.96 9.56
C ILE A 214 16.72 32.19 8.10
N GLU A 215 15.61 32.87 7.81
CA GLU A 215 15.13 33.07 6.44
C GLU A 215 15.95 34.08 5.64
N GLU A 216 16.59 35.04 6.29
CA GLU A 216 17.40 36.07 5.62
C GLU A 216 18.80 35.62 5.14
N GLY A 217 19.23 34.40 5.51
CA GLY A 217 20.55 33.86 5.17
C GLY A 217 20.69 33.20 3.80
N THR A 218 19.61 33.02 3.05
CA THR A 218 19.60 32.27 1.78
C THR A 218 19.50 33.11 0.52
N GLU A 219 19.39 34.44 0.64
CA GLU A 219 19.59 35.32 -0.52
C GLU A 219 21.10 35.44 -0.84
N THR A 220 21.55 34.58 -1.74
CA THR A 220 22.84 34.67 -2.40
C THR A 220 22.91 36.03 -3.11
N LYS A 221 23.65 36.96 -2.55
CA LYS A 221 24.16 38.09 -3.31
C LYS A 221 24.93 37.56 -4.51
N GLY A 222 24.30 37.64 -5.70
CA GLY A 222 25.00 37.52 -6.98
C GLY A 222 26.08 38.58 -7.02
N VAL A 223 27.30 38.14 -6.91
CA VAL A 223 28.49 39.01 -7.19
C VAL A 223 28.55 39.14 -8.69
N VAL A 224 28.08 40.30 -9.18
CA VAL A 224 28.47 40.81 -10.50
C VAL A 224 29.79 41.55 -10.29
N GLY A 225 30.79 41.08 -10.96
CA GLY A 225 32.12 41.68 -11.09
C GLY A 225 32.84 41.03 -12.24
#